data_cdb023b68bb15770018e067fffde8f72
#
_entry.id   cdb023b68bb15770018e067fffde8f72
#
_cell.length_a   1.000
_cell.length_b   1.000
_cell.length_c   1.000
_cell.angle_alpha   90.00
_cell.angle_beta   90.00
_cell.angle_gamma   90.00
#
_symmetry.space_group_name_H-M   'P 1'
#
loop_
_entity.id
_entity.type
_entity.pdbx_description
1 polymer ?
#
loop_
_entity_poly.entity_id
_entity_poly.type
_entity_poly.pdbx_seq_one_letter_code
_entity_poly.pdbx_strand_id
1 'polypeptide(L)'
;PFPHRRNKGLYAAAMLSGRDRTLLGIVEVPESLPSIILLPGENAQYVRTEEVILSQLRKIFKAYHITEQCVVSVTRNADINYAEAGLYDEEGEDLRDYMVKALRKRGRLAPVRLAPEIRKLLEQKLNLTSQQTYTCSCPLVLKYAYQLDKCDRSLYYAEYTPAYPDYLSKDYPLWPQIQQRDTLLFYPYQSMQPFLGLLREAANDPQVLSIQMTI
;
A
#
# COMPACT_ATOMS: atom_id res chain seq x y z
N PRO A 1 -18.72 -18.43 9.76
CA PRO A 1 -18.04 -17.13 9.82
C PRO A 1 -17.19 -16.93 8.59
N PHE A 2 -17.20 -15.73 8.03
CA PHE A 2 -16.34 -15.37 6.90
C PHE A 2 -14.88 -15.33 7.39
N PRO A 3 -13.94 -15.99 6.72
CA PRO A 3 -12.57 -16.06 7.21
C PRO A 3 -11.91 -14.68 7.23
N HIS A 4 -11.06 -14.46 8.23
CA HIS A 4 -10.30 -13.22 8.37
C HIS A 4 -9.38 -13.00 7.17
N ARG A 5 -9.37 -11.79 6.58
CA ARG A 5 -8.57 -11.43 5.42
C ARG A 5 -7.55 -10.35 5.80
N ARG A 6 -6.41 -10.35 5.14
CA ARG A 6 -5.37 -9.32 5.33
C ARG A 6 -5.88 -7.96 4.86
N ASN A 7 -5.48 -6.91 5.55
CA ASN A 7 -5.74 -5.55 5.12
C ASN A 7 -4.98 -5.26 3.82
N LYS A 8 -5.69 -4.67 2.84
CA LYS A 8 -5.17 -4.38 1.49
C LYS A 8 -4.73 -5.61 0.68
N GLY A 9 -5.05 -6.82 1.13
CA GLY A 9 -4.78 -8.05 0.38
C GLY A 9 -5.62 -8.14 -0.90
N LEU A 10 -5.05 -8.75 -1.95
CA LEU A 10 -5.76 -9.10 -3.18
C LEU A 10 -6.23 -10.56 -3.12
N TYR A 11 -7.43 -10.79 -3.59
CA TYR A 11 -8.03 -12.12 -3.64
C TYR A 11 -8.74 -12.33 -4.97
N ALA A 12 -8.59 -13.51 -5.55
CA ALA A 12 -9.46 -13.98 -6.62
C ALA A 12 -10.68 -14.65 -6.00
N ALA A 13 -11.87 -14.15 -6.28
CA ALA A 13 -13.13 -14.63 -5.76
C ALA A 13 -13.95 -15.24 -6.88
N ALA A 14 -14.67 -16.34 -6.56
CA ALA A 14 -15.55 -17.02 -7.50
C ALA A 14 -16.87 -17.43 -6.83
N MET A 15 -17.97 -17.29 -7.55
CA MET A 15 -19.23 -17.91 -7.23
C MET A 15 -19.22 -19.35 -7.71
N LEU A 16 -19.35 -20.26 -6.77
CA LEU A 16 -19.30 -21.70 -7.00
C LEU A 16 -20.70 -22.29 -6.90
N SER A 17 -21.23 -22.83 -7.99
CA SER A 17 -22.49 -23.56 -8.00
C SER A 17 -22.23 -25.05 -7.78
N GLY A 18 -22.81 -25.59 -6.71
CA GLY A 18 -22.90 -27.02 -6.42
C GLY A 18 -24.29 -27.54 -6.63
N ARG A 19 -24.56 -28.84 -6.28
CA ARG A 19 -25.85 -29.47 -6.49
C ARG A 19 -26.98 -28.78 -5.73
N ASP A 20 -26.75 -28.37 -4.46
CA ASP A 20 -27.80 -27.84 -3.58
C ASP A 20 -27.49 -26.46 -2.99
N ARG A 21 -26.34 -25.86 -3.30
CA ARG A 21 -25.93 -24.60 -2.70
C ARG A 21 -24.95 -23.83 -3.55
N THR A 22 -25.02 -22.52 -3.40
CA THR A 22 -24.03 -21.58 -3.95
C THR A 22 -23.03 -21.23 -2.86
N LEU A 23 -21.75 -21.32 -3.17
CA LEU A 23 -20.64 -21.04 -2.28
C LEU A 23 -19.77 -19.92 -2.85
N LEU A 24 -19.09 -19.19 -1.97
CA LEU A 24 -18.05 -18.25 -2.35
C LEU A 24 -16.69 -18.91 -2.18
N GLY A 25 -15.98 -19.13 -3.29
CA GLY A 25 -14.58 -19.53 -3.31
C GLY A 25 -13.68 -18.30 -3.28
N ILE A 26 -12.64 -18.33 -2.46
CA ILE A 26 -11.68 -17.23 -2.35
C ILE A 26 -10.26 -17.82 -2.36
N VAL A 27 -9.42 -17.27 -3.23
CA VAL A 27 -7.99 -17.60 -3.34
C VAL A 27 -7.19 -16.34 -3.10
N GLU A 28 -6.27 -16.36 -2.16
CA GLU A 28 -5.37 -15.24 -1.89
C GLU A 28 -4.32 -15.12 -3.01
N VAL A 29 -4.03 -13.89 -3.45
CA VAL A 29 -2.87 -13.60 -4.29
C VAL A 29 -1.67 -13.39 -3.37
N PRO A 30 -0.68 -14.31 -3.37
CA PRO A 30 0.44 -14.24 -2.43
C PRO A 30 1.31 -13.01 -2.70
N GLU A 31 1.68 -12.29 -1.64
CA GLU A 31 2.60 -11.13 -1.74
C GLU A 31 4.04 -11.55 -2.13
N SER A 32 4.37 -12.82 -1.97
CA SER A 32 5.66 -13.38 -2.38
C SER A 32 5.82 -13.50 -3.90
N LEU A 33 4.72 -13.45 -4.65
CA LEU A 33 4.74 -13.44 -6.10
C LEU A 33 4.94 -12.01 -6.64
N PRO A 34 5.63 -11.86 -7.77
CA PRO A 34 5.72 -10.56 -8.45
C PRO A 34 4.32 -10.09 -8.85
N SER A 35 4.04 -8.79 -8.81
CA SER A 35 2.73 -8.24 -9.19
C SER A 35 2.47 -8.38 -10.69
N ILE A 36 3.51 -8.45 -11.51
CA ILE A 36 3.43 -8.70 -12.96
C ILE A 36 4.34 -9.85 -13.36
N ILE A 37 3.94 -10.56 -14.39
CA ILE A 37 4.71 -11.61 -15.05
C ILE A 37 5.00 -11.10 -16.47
N LEU A 38 6.27 -10.94 -16.80
CA LEU A 38 6.68 -10.54 -18.13
C LEU A 38 6.47 -11.71 -19.10
N LEU A 39 5.88 -11.43 -20.23
CA LEU A 39 5.67 -12.41 -21.29
C LEU A 39 6.85 -12.39 -22.26
N PRO A 40 7.25 -13.56 -22.79
CA PRO A 40 8.29 -13.63 -23.80
C PRO A 40 7.79 -12.96 -25.10
N GLY A 41 8.64 -12.19 -25.76
CA GLY A 41 8.33 -11.50 -27.00
C GLY A 41 9.22 -10.28 -27.25
N GLU A 42 9.17 -9.71 -28.44
CA GLU A 42 9.95 -8.52 -28.82
C GLU A 42 9.36 -7.23 -28.21
N ASN A 43 8.07 -7.22 -27.94
CA ASN A 43 7.38 -6.08 -27.31
C ASN A 43 7.23 -6.34 -25.82
N ALA A 44 7.38 -5.28 -25.04
CA ALA A 44 7.16 -5.32 -23.60
C ALA A 44 5.70 -5.65 -23.26
N GLN A 45 5.44 -6.92 -23.01
CA GLN A 45 4.11 -7.41 -22.62
C GLN A 45 4.17 -8.00 -21.21
N TYR A 46 3.12 -7.79 -20.47
CA TYR A 46 2.98 -8.36 -19.13
C TYR A 46 1.54 -8.78 -18.84
N VAL A 47 1.40 -9.68 -17.90
CA VAL A 47 0.12 -10.05 -17.28
C VAL A 47 0.22 -9.85 -15.78
N ARG A 48 -0.85 -9.39 -15.15
CA ARG A 48 -0.90 -9.26 -13.70
C ARG A 48 -1.12 -10.62 -13.05
N THR A 49 -0.45 -10.85 -11.92
CA THR A 49 -0.51 -12.14 -11.21
C THR A 49 -1.92 -12.50 -10.77
N GLU A 50 -2.73 -11.52 -10.34
CA GLU A 50 -4.14 -11.74 -10.00
C GLU A 50 -4.97 -12.23 -11.19
N GLU A 51 -4.68 -11.77 -12.41
CA GLU A 51 -5.38 -12.23 -13.62
C GLU A 51 -5.02 -13.69 -13.96
N VAL A 52 -3.76 -14.06 -13.77
CA VAL A 52 -3.32 -15.44 -13.95
C VAL A 52 -4.03 -16.36 -12.96
N ILE A 53 -4.08 -15.99 -11.69
CA ILE A 53 -4.78 -16.77 -10.68
C ILE A 53 -6.28 -16.86 -11.00
N LEU A 54 -6.90 -15.74 -11.38
CA LEU A 54 -8.31 -15.68 -11.76
C LEU A 54 -8.61 -16.66 -12.91
N SER A 55 -7.76 -16.68 -13.94
CA SER A 55 -7.91 -17.60 -15.09
C SER A 55 -7.80 -19.09 -14.70
N GLN A 56 -7.12 -19.41 -13.60
CA GLN A 56 -6.89 -20.78 -13.14
C GLN A 56 -7.91 -21.24 -12.08
N LEU A 57 -8.88 -20.41 -11.66
CA LEU A 57 -9.85 -20.78 -10.62
C LEU A 57 -10.62 -22.06 -10.94
N ARG A 58 -10.90 -22.33 -12.21
CA ARG A 58 -11.55 -23.59 -12.64
C ARG A 58 -10.72 -24.83 -12.33
N LYS A 59 -9.38 -24.71 -12.35
CA LYS A 59 -8.49 -25.80 -11.98
C LYS A 59 -8.40 -25.99 -10.45
N ILE A 60 -8.60 -24.92 -9.70
CA ILE A 60 -8.60 -24.95 -8.23
C ILE A 60 -9.91 -25.53 -7.72
N PHE A 61 -11.04 -25.07 -8.24
CA PHE A 61 -12.37 -25.45 -7.82
C PHE A 61 -13.01 -26.51 -8.74
N LYS A 62 -12.30 -27.58 -9.04
CA LYS A 62 -12.69 -28.63 -10.02
C LYS A 62 -14.06 -29.25 -9.79
N ALA A 63 -14.50 -29.35 -8.53
CA ALA A 63 -15.78 -29.97 -8.16
C ALA A 63 -17.00 -29.06 -8.33
N TYR A 64 -16.79 -27.79 -8.71
CA TYR A 64 -17.83 -26.78 -8.79
C TYR A 64 -17.86 -26.11 -10.17
N HIS A 65 -19.07 -25.67 -10.54
CA HIS A 65 -19.22 -24.78 -11.68
C HIS A 65 -19.04 -23.34 -11.22
N ILE A 66 -18.16 -22.58 -11.91
CA ILE A 66 -17.96 -21.16 -11.64
C ILE A 66 -18.92 -20.36 -12.51
N THR A 67 -19.85 -19.65 -11.85
CA THR A 67 -20.83 -18.78 -12.52
C THR A 67 -20.30 -17.36 -12.71
N GLU A 68 -19.56 -16.87 -11.72
CA GLU A 68 -18.96 -15.52 -11.72
C GLU A 68 -17.60 -15.56 -11.06
N GLN A 69 -16.70 -14.68 -11.48
CA GLN A 69 -15.38 -14.53 -10.87
C GLN A 69 -14.88 -13.09 -10.98
N CYS A 70 -14.18 -12.63 -9.97
CA CYS A 70 -13.60 -11.29 -9.95
C CYS A 70 -12.39 -11.19 -8.99
N VAL A 71 -11.63 -10.12 -9.15
CA VAL A 71 -10.61 -9.75 -8.16
C VAL A 71 -11.24 -8.87 -7.11
N VAL A 72 -10.96 -9.13 -5.84
CA VAL A 72 -11.44 -8.36 -4.69
C VAL A 72 -10.28 -7.91 -3.81
N SER A 73 -10.43 -6.74 -3.21
CA SER A 73 -9.49 -6.25 -2.19
C SER A 73 -10.26 -5.73 -1.00
N VAL A 74 -9.82 -6.11 0.20
CA VAL A 74 -10.42 -5.67 1.46
C VAL A 74 -9.51 -4.63 2.08
N THR A 75 -9.98 -3.39 2.22
CA THR A 75 -9.29 -2.35 2.96
C THR A 75 -10.04 -2.08 4.25
N ARG A 76 -9.37 -2.25 5.38
CA ARG A 76 -9.93 -1.92 6.70
C ARG A 76 -9.65 -0.47 7.02
N ASN A 77 -10.61 0.20 7.64
CA ASN A 77 -10.36 1.53 8.16
C ASN A 77 -9.32 1.44 9.28
N ALA A 78 -8.21 2.15 9.10
CA ALA A 78 -7.14 2.22 10.07
C ALA A 78 -7.31 3.41 11.02
N ASP A 79 -8.18 4.37 10.66
CA ASP A 79 -8.37 5.58 11.43
C ASP A 79 -9.32 5.31 12.60
N ILE A 80 -8.83 5.56 13.80
CA ILE A 80 -9.64 5.65 14.99
C ILE A 80 -10.14 7.10 15.03
N ASN A 81 -11.40 7.31 14.67
CA ASN A 81 -12.00 8.62 14.83
C ASN A 81 -12.34 8.82 16.30
N TYR A 82 -11.49 9.56 17.00
CA TYR A 82 -11.62 9.82 18.44
C TYR A 82 -12.97 10.50 18.79
N ALA A 83 -13.52 11.31 17.85
CA ALA A 83 -14.81 11.96 18.02
C ALA A 83 -16.00 11.00 17.96
N GLU A 84 -15.95 9.97 17.09
CA GLU A 84 -17.01 8.95 17.01
C GLU A 84 -16.90 7.88 18.10
N ALA A 85 -15.76 7.81 18.78
CA ALA A 85 -15.53 6.84 19.86
C ALA A 85 -16.12 7.28 21.20
N GLY A 86 -16.77 8.47 21.28
CA GLY A 86 -17.41 8.95 22.53
C GLY A 86 -16.42 9.33 23.62
N LEU A 87 -15.23 9.79 23.25
CA LEU A 87 -14.11 10.04 24.17
C LEU A 87 -14.27 11.26 25.08
N TYR A 88 -15.35 12.00 24.95
CA TYR A 88 -15.49 13.27 25.68
C TYR A 88 -16.31 13.17 26.97
N ASP A 89 -16.86 11.99 27.33
CA ASP A 89 -17.89 11.96 28.37
C ASP A 89 -17.77 10.92 29.50
N GLU A 90 -16.67 10.15 29.62
CA GLU A 90 -16.55 9.29 30.81
C GLU A 90 -15.18 9.43 31.49
N GLU A 91 -15.15 10.26 32.51
CA GLU A 91 -14.11 10.29 33.55
C GLU A 91 -14.02 8.91 34.21
N GLY A 92 -12.99 8.14 33.88
CA GLY A 92 -12.65 6.93 34.62
C GLY A 92 -12.35 5.65 33.83
N GLU A 93 -12.48 5.58 32.52
CA GLU A 93 -12.00 4.40 31.78
C GLU A 93 -10.46 4.41 31.66
N ASP A 94 -9.84 3.27 32.03
CA ASP A 94 -8.42 3.06 31.81
C ASP A 94 -8.10 3.13 30.30
N LEU A 95 -7.14 3.97 29.91
CA LEU A 95 -6.64 4.12 28.54
C LEU A 95 -6.36 2.78 27.87
N ARG A 96 -5.92 1.79 28.64
CA ARG A 96 -5.68 0.43 28.18
C ARG A 96 -6.96 -0.28 27.71
N ASP A 97 -8.03 -0.20 28.49
CA ASP A 97 -9.31 -0.83 28.17
C ASP A 97 -9.96 -0.14 26.97
N TYR A 98 -9.82 1.17 26.87
CA TYR A 98 -10.21 1.93 25.71
C TYR A 98 -9.45 1.48 24.45
N MET A 99 -8.12 1.38 24.50
CA MET A 99 -7.32 0.91 23.38
C MET A 99 -7.68 -0.51 22.95
N VAL A 100 -7.99 -1.38 23.88
CA VAL A 100 -8.47 -2.75 23.57
C VAL A 100 -9.83 -2.70 22.87
N LYS A 101 -10.78 -1.86 23.33
CA LYS A 101 -12.08 -1.67 22.67
C LYS A 101 -11.93 -1.07 21.27
N ALA A 102 -11.07 -0.06 21.09
CA ALA A 102 -10.77 0.56 19.82
C ALA A 102 -10.14 -0.43 18.82
N LEU A 103 -9.18 -1.26 19.28
CA LEU A 103 -8.57 -2.30 18.45
C LEU A 103 -9.58 -3.39 18.05
N ARG A 104 -10.51 -3.76 18.91
CA ARG A 104 -11.61 -4.69 18.59
C ARG A 104 -12.57 -4.10 17.56
N LYS A 105 -12.93 -2.82 17.68
CA LYS A 105 -13.76 -2.09 16.68
C LYS A 105 -13.04 -2.00 15.34
N ARG A 106 -11.72 -1.73 15.33
CA ARG A 106 -10.89 -1.67 14.13
C ARG A 106 -10.93 -2.95 13.30
N GLY A 107 -11.03 -4.10 13.95
CA GLY A 107 -11.18 -5.40 13.27
C GLY A 107 -12.53 -5.60 12.57
N ARG A 108 -13.54 -4.80 12.89
CA ARG A 108 -14.92 -4.90 12.36
C ARG A 108 -15.24 -3.86 11.27
N LEU A 109 -14.54 -2.75 11.23
CA LEU A 109 -14.75 -1.67 10.25
C LEU A 109 -13.99 -1.98 8.97
N ALA A 110 -14.71 -2.29 7.90
CA ALA A 110 -14.10 -2.68 6.63
C ALA A 110 -14.78 -2.01 5.43
N PRO A 111 -14.26 -0.91 4.89
CA PRO A 111 -14.54 -0.56 3.51
C PRO A 111 -13.89 -1.61 2.58
N VAL A 112 -14.64 -2.08 1.59
CA VAL A 112 -14.21 -3.12 0.65
C VAL A 112 -14.27 -2.56 -0.76
N ARG A 113 -13.16 -2.69 -1.49
CA ARG A 113 -13.13 -2.45 -2.94
C ARG A 113 -13.46 -3.75 -3.65
N LEU A 114 -14.56 -3.76 -4.40
CA LEU A 114 -15.07 -4.93 -5.09
C LEU A 114 -15.18 -4.68 -6.58
N ALA A 115 -14.87 -5.68 -7.37
CA ALA A 115 -15.35 -5.79 -8.73
C ALA A 115 -16.87 -6.12 -8.73
N PRO A 116 -17.64 -5.73 -9.77
CA PRO A 116 -19.10 -5.59 -9.66
C PRO A 116 -19.89 -6.86 -9.36
N GLU A 117 -19.40 -8.01 -9.74
CA GLU A 117 -20.23 -9.19 -9.99
C GLU A 117 -20.56 -10.02 -8.73
N ILE A 118 -19.63 -10.05 -7.76
CA ILE A 118 -19.82 -10.80 -6.50
C ILE A 118 -20.25 -9.86 -5.36
N ARG A 119 -20.52 -8.61 -5.67
CA ARG A 119 -20.79 -7.51 -4.73
C ARG A 119 -21.85 -7.86 -3.67
N LYS A 120 -23.04 -8.24 -4.11
CA LYS A 120 -24.19 -8.48 -3.21
C LYS A 120 -23.90 -9.55 -2.15
N LEU A 121 -23.24 -10.62 -2.55
CA LEU A 121 -22.91 -11.69 -1.62
C LEU A 121 -21.85 -11.26 -0.60
N LEU A 122 -20.86 -10.51 -1.04
CA LEU A 122 -19.80 -10.00 -0.15
C LEU A 122 -20.34 -8.93 0.81
N GLU A 123 -21.25 -8.05 0.34
CA GLU A 123 -21.95 -7.11 1.20
C GLU A 123 -22.68 -7.82 2.34
N GLN A 124 -23.43 -8.87 2.03
CA GLN A 124 -24.12 -9.67 3.03
C GLN A 124 -23.16 -10.42 3.98
N LYS A 125 -22.13 -11.06 3.45
CA LYS A 125 -21.18 -11.85 4.25
C LYS A 125 -20.28 -11.02 5.15
N LEU A 126 -19.96 -9.81 4.74
CA LEU A 126 -19.10 -8.86 5.46
C LEU A 126 -19.91 -7.82 6.24
N ASN A 127 -21.25 -7.87 6.13
CA ASN A 127 -22.17 -6.91 6.75
C ASN A 127 -21.84 -5.46 6.37
N LEU A 128 -21.70 -5.21 5.06
CA LEU A 128 -21.36 -3.93 4.49
C LEU A 128 -22.57 -3.23 3.91
N THR A 129 -22.55 -1.90 3.95
CA THR A 129 -23.51 -1.06 3.24
C THR A 129 -23.05 -0.84 1.79
N SER A 130 -23.97 -0.46 0.91
CA SER A 130 -23.65 -0.10 -0.47
C SER A 130 -22.65 1.08 -0.59
N GLN A 131 -22.60 1.94 0.42
CA GLN A 131 -21.66 3.06 0.49
C GLN A 131 -20.22 2.63 0.83
N GLN A 132 -20.05 1.44 1.38
CA GLN A 132 -18.75 0.87 1.74
C GLN A 132 -18.16 -0.03 0.64
N THR A 133 -18.87 -0.19 -0.47
CA THR A 133 -18.45 -1.02 -1.59
C THR A 133 -18.22 -0.18 -2.84
N TYR A 134 -17.07 -0.37 -3.44
CA TYR A 134 -16.66 0.35 -4.64
C TYR A 134 -16.41 -0.62 -5.78
N THR A 135 -16.97 -0.32 -6.94
CA THR A 135 -16.67 -1.01 -8.19
C THR A 135 -15.62 -0.22 -8.95
N CYS A 136 -14.67 -0.91 -9.55
CA CYS A 136 -13.58 -0.28 -10.27
C CYS A 136 -13.34 -1.02 -11.59
N SER A 137 -13.27 -0.30 -12.69
CA SER A 137 -12.90 -0.82 -14.01
C SER A 137 -11.38 -0.94 -14.20
N CYS A 138 -10.61 -0.31 -13.32
CA CYS A 138 -9.14 -0.38 -13.32
C CYS A 138 -8.63 -1.42 -12.29
N PRO A 139 -7.34 -1.79 -12.35
CA PRO A 139 -6.73 -2.66 -11.34
C PRO A 139 -6.91 -2.12 -9.91
N LEU A 140 -7.29 -2.99 -8.99
CA LEU A 140 -7.59 -2.60 -7.60
C LEU A 140 -6.35 -2.13 -6.83
N VAL A 141 -5.17 -2.65 -7.18
CA VAL A 141 -3.90 -2.26 -6.57
C VAL A 141 -2.95 -1.84 -7.68
N LEU A 142 -2.55 -0.58 -7.69
CA LEU A 142 -1.69 0.00 -8.73
C LEU A 142 -0.19 -0.19 -8.44
N LYS A 143 0.17 -0.89 -7.37
CA LYS A 143 1.58 -1.13 -7.00
C LYS A 143 2.39 -1.83 -8.09
N TYR A 144 1.74 -2.59 -8.97
CA TYR A 144 2.39 -3.23 -10.11
C TYR A 144 3.06 -2.21 -11.04
N ALA A 145 2.54 -0.98 -11.11
CA ALA A 145 3.09 0.07 -11.99
C ALA A 145 4.56 0.41 -11.67
N TYR A 146 5.00 0.22 -10.41
CA TYR A 146 6.41 0.37 -10.04
C TYR A 146 7.33 -0.71 -10.62
N GLN A 147 6.79 -1.75 -11.24
CA GLN A 147 7.57 -2.81 -11.87
C GLN A 147 7.58 -2.68 -13.41
N LEU A 148 6.85 -1.71 -13.97
CA LEU A 148 6.80 -1.47 -15.40
C LEU A 148 8.12 -0.94 -15.96
N ASP A 149 8.95 -0.36 -15.10
CA ASP A 149 10.32 0.01 -15.41
C ASP A 149 11.15 -1.14 -16.01
N LYS A 150 10.83 -2.37 -15.63
CA LYS A 150 11.50 -3.58 -16.14
C LYS A 150 11.03 -4.01 -17.54
N CYS A 151 9.93 -3.43 -18.02
CA CYS A 151 9.33 -3.82 -19.28
C CYS A 151 10.03 -3.18 -20.47
N ASP A 152 10.29 -1.86 -20.40
CA ASP A 152 10.87 -1.12 -21.52
C ASP A 152 11.63 0.12 -21.02
N ARG A 153 12.93 0.17 -21.33
CA ARG A 153 13.78 1.32 -20.98
C ARG A 153 13.44 2.60 -21.74
N SER A 154 12.79 2.51 -22.90
CA SER A 154 12.37 3.68 -23.66
C SER A 154 11.31 4.52 -22.95
N LEU A 155 10.62 3.91 -21.95
CA LEU A 155 9.63 4.57 -21.10
C LEU A 155 10.23 5.38 -19.95
N TYR A 156 11.55 5.34 -19.78
CA TYR A 156 12.22 6.11 -18.73
C TYR A 156 12.40 7.56 -19.14
N TYR A 157 12.23 8.45 -18.19
CA TYR A 157 12.75 9.80 -18.34
C TYR A 157 14.28 9.77 -18.34
N ALA A 158 14.87 10.79 -18.95
CA ALA A 158 16.32 11.00 -18.87
C ALA A 158 16.75 11.04 -17.40
N GLU A 159 17.89 10.40 -17.11
CA GLU A 159 18.43 10.38 -15.76
C GLU A 159 18.74 11.82 -15.30
N TYR A 160 18.15 12.20 -14.18
CA TYR A 160 18.36 13.51 -13.59
C TYR A 160 19.43 13.42 -12.51
N THR A 161 20.48 14.22 -12.65
CA THR A 161 21.54 14.36 -11.63
C THR A 161 21.30 15.63 -10.83
N PRO A 162 20.99 15.53 -9.51
CA PRO A 162 20.78 16.71 -8.68
C PRO A 162 22.02 17.60 -8.63
N ALA A 163 21.83 18.90 -8.84
CA ALA A 163 22.91 19.87 -8.81
C ALA A 163 23.40 20.14 -7.38
N TYR A 164 24.70 20.36 -7.23
CA TYR A 164 25.21 20.88 -5.96
C TYR A 164 24.80 22.36 -5.83
N PRO A 165 24.36 22.85 -4.65
CA PRO A 165 23.95 24.24 -4.49
C PRO A 165 25.08 25.21 -4.75
N ASP A 166 24.88 26.21 -5.61
CA ASP A 166 25.91 27.20 -6.00
C ASP A 166 26.34 28.09 -4.85
N TYR A 167 25.50 28.21 -3.83
CA TYR A 167 25.78 29.04 -2.63
C TYR A 167 26.54 28.29 -1.54
N LEU A 168 26.92 27.02 -1.75
CA LEU A 168 27.75 26.22 -0.87
C LEU A 168 29.03 25.82 -1.59
N SER A 169 30.18 26.01 -0.93
CA SER A 169 31.44 25.52 -1.45
C SER A 169 31.66 24.05 -1.09
N LYS A 170 32.19 23.28 -2.06
CA LYS A 170 32.63 21.89 -1.84
C LYS A 170 34.01 21.80 -1.19
N ASP A 171 34.79 22.88 -1.30
CA ASP A 171 36.22 22.91 -0.92
C ASP A 171 36.41 23.31 0.54
N TYR A 172 35.35 23.75 1.20
CA TYR A 172 35.39 24.17 2.60
C TYR A 172 34.43 23.35 3.46
N PRO A 173 34.73 23.15 4.76
CA PRO A 173 33.81 22.51 5.70
C PRO A 173 32.44 23.20 5.68
N LEU A 174 31.39 22.40 5.83
CA LEU A 174 30.01 22.93 5.76
C LEU A 174 29.60 23.65 7.03
N TRP A 175 30.12 23.23 8.18
CA TRP A 175 29.79 23.84 9.47
C TRP A 175 30.01 25.35 9.51
N PRO A 176 31.20 25.90 9.15
CA PRO A 176 31.39 27.33 9.10
C PRO A 176 30.49 28.05 8.09
N GLN A 177 30.11 27.41 7.01
CA GLN A 177 29.26 28.01 5.99
C GLN A 177 27.82 28.19 6.50
N ILE A 178 27.27 27.21 7.21
CA ILE A 178 25.92 27.31 7.77
C ILE A 178 25.84 28.19 9.01
N GLN A 179 26.95 28.40 9.74
CA GLN A 179 26.98 29.36 10.84
C GLN A 179 26.82 30.81 10.37
N GLN A 180 27.18 31.10 9.12
CA GLN A 180 27.08 32.44 8.57
C GLN A 180 25.67 32.79 8.10
N ARG A 181 24.87 31.78 7.71
CA ARG A 181 23.50 31.96 7.23
C ARG A 181 22.73 30.66 7.26
N ASP A 182 21.42 30.76 7.39
CA ASP A 182 20.52 29.66 7.19
C ASP A 182 20.63 29.09 5.77
N THR A 183 20.61 27.78 5.66
CA THR A 183 20.80 27.09 4.40
C THR A 183 19.58 26.24 4.09
N LEU A 184 18.91 26.51 2.95
CA LEU A 184 17.79 25.76 2.45
C LEU A 184 18.25 24.87 1.29
N LEU A 185 17.95 23.57 1.35
CA LEU A 185 18.17 22.63 0.25
C LEU A 185 16.83 22.20 -0.35
N PHE A 186 16.73 22.26 -1.67
CA PHE A 186 15.50 21.97 -2.39
C PHE A 186 15.59 20.61 -3.08
N TYR A 187 15.04 19.58 -2.44
CA TYR A 187 15.01 18.23 -2.98
C TYR A 187 13.81 18.01 -3.90
N PRO A 188 13.93 17.13 -4.92
CA PRO A 188 15.10 16.34 -5.35
C PRO A 188 16.04 17.08 -6.31
N TYR A 189 15.85 18.36 -6.55
CA TYR A 189 16.59 19.12 -7.56
C TYR A 189 18.01 19.49 -7.13
N GLN A 190 18.23 19.66 -5.85
CA GLN A 190 19.56 19.84 -5.29
C GLN A 190 20.07 18.56 -4.62
N SER A 191 21.39 18.39 -4.65
CA SER A 191 22.06 17.22 -4.09
C SER A 191 21.91 17.13 -2.57
N MET A 192 21.74 15.94 -2.04
CA MET A 192 21.82 15.66 -0.60
C MET A 192 23.26 15.66 -0.06
N GLN A 193 24.27 15.76 -0.91
CA GLN A 193 25.68 15.70 -0.50
C GLN A 193 26.05 16.72 0.58
N PRO A 194 25.60 18.00 0.54
CA PRO A 194 25.87 18.95 1.62
C PRO A 194 25.31 18.48 2.97
N PHE A 195 24.06 18.00 2.99
CA PHE A 195 23.46 17.51 4.22
C PHE A 195 24.21 16.28 4.79
N LEU A 196 24.54 15.32 3.92
CA LEU A 196 25.31 14.14 4.34
C LEU A 196 26.74 14.51 4.77
N GLY A 197 27.34 15.51 4.13
CA GLY A 197 28.63 16.07 4.52
C GLY A 197 28.59 16.66 5.92
N LEU A 198 27.59 17.51 6.19
CA LEU A 198 27.38 18.12 7.50
C LEU A 198 27.22 17.07 8.62
N LEU A 199 26.45 16.00 8.36
CA LEU A 199 26.29 14.92 9.32
C LEU A 199 27.62 14.19 9.61
N ARG A 200 28.47 14.01 8.60
CA ARG A 200 29.80 13.42 8.78
C ARG A 200 30.75 14.36 9.55
N GLU A 201 30.73 15.67 9.26
CA GLU A 201 31.48 16.66 10.01
C GLU A 201 31.05 16.63 11.49
N ALA A 202 29.74 16.71 11.75
CA ALA A 202 29.18 16.69 13.10
C ALA A 202 29.51 15.39 13.86
N ALA A 203 29.48 14.24 13.20
CA ALA A 203 29.81 12.95 13.82
C ALA A 203 31.29 12.82 14.21
N ASN A 204 32.18 13.56 13.55
CA ASN A 204 33.63 13.55 13.80
C ASN A 204 34.09 14.71 14.69
N ASP A 205 33.24 15.67 14.99
CA ASP A 205 33.57 16.81 15.84
C ASP A 205 33.35 16.49 17.32
N PRO A 206 34.42 16.47 18.15
CA PRO A 206 34.27 16.15 19.58
C PRO A 206 33.51 17.24 20.36
N GLN A 207 33.24 18.39 19.78
CA GLN A 207 32.43 19.46 20.41
C GLN A 207 30.92 19.26 20.17
N VAL A 208 30.54 18.41 19.25
CA VAL A 208 29.10 18.09 18.97
C VAL A 208 28.61 17.08 19.97
N LEU A 209 27.67 17.49 20.81
CA LEU A 209 27.08 16.65 21.86
C LEU A 209 25.88 15.83 21.37
N SER A 210 25.11 16.35 20.41
CA SER A 210 23.94 15.68 19.86
C SER A 210 23.58 16.22 18.49
N ILE A 211 22.92 15.37 17.69
CA ILE A 211 22.33 15.73 16.40
C ILE A 211 20.82 15.51 16.52
N GLN A 212 20.03 16.56 16.29
CA GLN A 212 18.56 16.49 16.33
C GLN A 212 18.01 16.78 14.93
N MET A 213 17.16 15.88 14.43
CA MET A 213 16.51 16.00 13.13
C MET A 213 15.02 15.82 13.27
N THR A 214 14.24 16.66 12.59
CA THR A 214 12.80 16.48 12.40
C THR A 214 12.57 16.00 10.99
N ILE A 215 11.82 14.88 10.85
CA ILE A 215 11.51 14.22 9.57
C ILE A 215 10.00 14.24 9.35
#